data_59e34821fd9b65ebf38b5536c8499e71
#
_entry.id   59e34821fd9b65ebf38b5536c8499e71
#
_cell.length_a   1.000
_cell.length_b   1.000
_cell.length_c   1.000
_cell.angle_alpha   90.00
_cell.angle_beta   90.00
_cell.angle_gamma   90.00
#
_symmetry.space_group_name_H-M   'P 1'
#
loop_
_entity.id
_entity.type
_entity.pdbx_description
1 polymer ?
#
loop_
_entity_poly.entity_id
_entity_poly.type
_entity_poly.pdbx_seq_one_letter_code
_entity_poly.pdbx_strand_id
1 'polypeptide(L)' 'MKIFVTGGAGFIGSHLVDRLVAQKHEVIVFDNLSSGKLEFIQRHMDSGKIRFVKGD' A
#
# COMPACT_ATOMS: atom_id res chain seq x y z
N MET A 1 -4.85 11.36 8.60
CA MET A 1 -6.02 10.46 8.50
C MET A 1 -5.54 9.04 8.29
N LYS A 2 -6.22 8.07 8.87
CA LYS A 2 -5.91 6.66 8.65
C LYS A 2 -6.73 6.13 7.48
N ILE A 3 -6.07 5.58 6.47
CA ILE A 3 -6.74 5.14 5.25
C ILE A 3 -6.42 3.67 5.01
N PHE A 4 -7.44 2.89 4.74
CA PHE A 4 -7.32 1.46 4.48
C PHE A 4 -7.50 1.24 2.96
N VAL A 5 -6.49 0.67 2.32
CA VAL A 5 -6.50 0.47 0.87
C VAL A 5 -6.50 -1.02 0.57
N THR A 6 -7.54 -1.52 -0.10
CA THR A 6 -7.57 -2.89 -0.58
C THR A 6 -7.00 -2.92 -2.00
N GLY A 7 -6.19 -3.94 -2.29
CA GLY A 7 -5.56 -4.05 -3.60
C GLY A 7 -4.43 -3.06 -3.81
N GLY A 8 -3.85 -2.54 -2.73
CA GLY A 8 -2.82 -1.50 -2.83
C GLY A 8 -1.49 -1.97 -3.38
N ALA A 9 -1.27 -3.29 -3.48
CA ALA A 9 -0.05 -3.81 -4.07
C ALA A 9 -0.15 -4.00 -5.58
N GLY A 10 -1.32 -3.76 -6.18
CA GLY A 10 -1.48 -3.77 -7.63
C GLY A 10 -0.90 -2.51 -8.24
N PHE A 11 -0.75 -2.49 -9.57
CA PHE A 11 -0.13 -1.35 -10.26
C PHE A 11 -0.88 -0.05 -9.99
N ILE A 12 -2.20 -0.05 -10.20
CA ILE A 12 -3.01 1.15 -9.99
C ILE A 12 -3.10 1.50 -8.52
N GLY A 13 -3.28 0.48 -7.67
CA GLY A 13 -3.37 0.70 -6.23
C GLY A 13 -2.08 1.25 -5.64
N SER A 14 -0.93 0.84 -6.19
CA SER A 14 0.36 1.34 -5.69
C SER A 14 0.53 2.83 -5.97
N HIS A 15 0.01 3.32 -7.10
CA HIS A 15 0.03 4.76 -7.39
C HIS A 15 -0.84 5.53 -6.40
N LEU A 16 -1.98 4.97 -6.02
CA LEU A 16 -2.81 5.57 -5.00
C LEU A 16 -2.08 5.62 -3.66
N VAL A 17 -1.40 4.53 -3.30
CA VAL A 17 -0.61 4.49 -2.07
C VAL A 17 0.46 5.57 -2.08
N ASP A 18 1.18 5.73 -3.21
CA ASP A 18 2.19 6.78 -3.35
C ASP A 18 1.60 8.15 -3.03
N ARG A 19 0.43 8.44 -3.58
CA ARG A 19 -0.21 9.73 -3.39
C ARG A 19 -0.63 9.94 -1.93
N LEU A 20 -1.21 8.91 -1.31
CA LEU A 20 -1.67 9.01 0.08
C LEU A 20 -0.49 9.20 1.03
N VAL A 21 0.61 8.50 0.78
CA VAL A 21 1.83 8.66 1.59
C VAL A 21 2.39 10.07 1.43
N ALA A 22 2.38 10.60 0.20
CA ALA A 22 2.85 11.96 -0.05
C ALA A 22 2.01 13.00 0.70
N GLN A 23 0.74 12.70 0.91
CA GLN A 23 -0.17 13.58 1.66
C GLN A 23 -0.10 13.34 3.17
N LYS A 24 0.83 12.50 3.61
CA LYS A 24 1.11 12.22 5.02
C LYS A 24 -0.04 11.54 5.76
N HIS A 25 -0.82 10.74 5.03
CA HIS A 25 -1.83 9.88 5.65
C HIS A 25 -1.17 8.62 6.20
N GLU A 26 -1.79 8.05 7.23
CA GLU A 26 -1.42 6.71 7.70
C GLU A 26 -2.13 5.72 6.81
N VAL A 27 -1.36 4.90 6.09
CA VAL A 27 -1.92 4.00 5.08
C VAL A 27 -1.73 2.55 5.51
N ILE A 28 -2.81 1.79 5.45
CA ILE A 28 -2.80 0.35 5.69
C ILE A 28 -3.22 -0.32 4.39
N VAL A 29 -2.35 -1.16 3.82
CA VAL A 29 -2.61 -1.86 2.57
C VAL A 29 -3.02 -3.30 2.86
N PHE A 30 -4.14 -3.72 2.31
CA PHE A 30 -4.63 -5.08 2.42
C PHE A 30 -4.70 -5.69 1.03
N ASP A 31 -3.96 -6.78 0.79
CA ASP A 31 -3.88 -7.38 -0.54
C ASP A 31 -3.50 -8.85 -0.40
N ASN A 32 -4.06 -9.70 -1.25
CA ASN A 32 -3.71 -11.11 -1.27
C ASN A 32 -2.56 -11.41 -2.24
N LEU A 33 -2.07 -10.41 -2.94
CA LEU A 33 -0.97 -10.51 -3.89
C LEU A 33 -1.27 -11.41 -5.11
N SER A 34 -2.54 -11.61 -5.42
CA SER A 34 -2.91 -12.44 -6.56
C SER A 34 -2.55 -11.78 -7.90
N SER A 35 -2.58 -10.45 -7.96
CA SER A 35 -2.24 -9.72 -9.17
C SER A 35 -1.25 -8.59 -8.92
N GLY A 36 -0.92 -8.32 -7.66
CA GLY A 36 0.01 -7.28 -7.30
C GLY A 36 1.35 -7.84 -6.88
N LYS A 37 2.31 -6.96 -6.67
CA LYS A 37 3.64 -7.33 -6.21
C LYS A 37 4.06 -6.41 -5.09
N LEU A 38 4.68 -6.98 -4.06
CA LEU A 38 5.20 -6.18 -2.94
C LEU A 38 6.20 -5.13 -3.40
N GLU A 39 6.94 -5.39 -4.47
CA GLU A 39 7.95 -4.45 -4.95
C GLU A 39 7.36 -3.10 -5.32
N PHE A 40 6.07 -3.04 -5.69
CA PHE A 40 5.41 -1.78 -6.01
C PHE A 40 5.28 -0.84 -4.81
N ILE A 41 5.25 -1.41 -3.60
CA ILE A 41 5.06 -0.63 -2.38
C ILE A 41 6.20 -0.83 -1.38
N GLN A 42 7.23 -1.59 -1.78
CA GLN A 42 8.32 -1.98 -0.88
C GLN A 42 9.01 -0.78 -0.24
N ARG A 43 9.25 0.28 -1.01
CA ARG A 43 9.94 1.45 -0.45
C ARG A 43 9.16 2.11 0.67
N HIS A 44 7.83 2.08 0.59
CA HIS A 44 6.99 2.66 1.66
C HIS A 44 6.99 1.76 2.89
N MET A 45 7.03 0.44 2.69
CA MET A 45 7.11 -0.50 3.80
C MET A 45 8.46 -0.35 4.51
N ASP A 46 9.55 -0.24 3.74
CA ASP A 46 10.89 -0.11 4.30
C ASP A 46 11.06 1.18 5.08
N SER A 47 10.41 2.24 4.65
CA SER A 47 10.49 3.53 5.34
C SER A 47 9.48 3.65 6.50
N GLY A 48 8.65 2.63 6.71
CA GLY A 48 7.67 2.63 7.79
C GLY A 48 6.46 3.52 7.54
N LYS A 49 6.24 3.93 6.32
CA LYS A 49 5.14 4.85 6.00
C LYS A 49 3.81 4.16 5.78
N ILE A 50 3.82 2.87 5.54
CA ILE A 50 2.59 2.09 5.40
C ILE A 50 2.71 0.82 6.20
N ARG A 51 1.54 0.22 6.48
CA ARG A 51 1.44 -1.11 7.06
C ARG A 51 0.83 -2.02 6.00
N PHE A 52 1.39 -3.21 5.84
CA PHE A 52 0.89 -4.17 4.87
C PHE A 52 0.30 -5.38 5.58
N VAL A 53 -0.90 -5.77 5.17
CA VAL A 53 -1.55 -6.98 5.68
C VAL A 53 -1.88 -7.86 4.47
N LYS A 54 -1.34 -9.08 4.45
CA LYS A 54 -1.66 -10.03 3.40
C LYS A 54 -2.90 -10.80 3.82
N GLY A 55 -3.87 -10.87 2.92
CA GLY A 55 -5.09 -11.61 3.21
C GLY A 55 -5.98 -11.67 1.98
N ASP A 56 -7.00 -12.50 2.09
CA ASP A 56 -7.97 -12.68 1.00
C ASP A 56 -9.17 -11.79 1.20
#